data_bcd96659d2e8e5de57d790459b997ffc
#
_entry.id   bcd96659d2e8e5de57d790459b997ffc
#
_cell.length_a   1.000
_cell.length_b   1.000
_cell.length_c   1.000
_cell.angle_alpha   90.00
_cell.angle_beta   90.00
_cell.angle_gamma   90.00
#
_symmetry.space_group_name_H-M   'P 1'
#
loop_
_entity.id
_entity.type
_entity.pdbx_description
1 polymer ?
#
loop_
_entity_poly.entity_id
_entity_poly.type
_entity_poly.pdbx_seq_one_letter_code
_entity_poly.pdbx_strand_id
1 'polypeptide(L)'
;AVVGGGPGGMQAALLLKKRGYYPVIFESRDHLGGSAVLASKAPCKGMVAELIETMKAEMKEYHIEVRLNTPATVETLRALDPYGVVVACGGDQIVPNIPGVDRSNVYYIEDVLMGRVSFEGKNIAVIGGGHVGLEVAHFLCDSNKVTVVEMQKEVGVTIYRTARYKLLSLLAESGVEVLTEHAIAGVTDGAVELKKTDTGEVVTRPADIVIMALGNRPDKSYEQQLKDAFDKVVFVGDANKGGTMADATLSAYENCWFF
;
A
#
# COMPACT_ATOMS: atom_id res chain seq x y z
N ALA A 1 -22.83 0.76 -5.61
CA ALA A 1 -21.60 1.48 -5.95
C ALA A 1 -20.39 0.76 -5.38
N VAL A 2 -19.26 0.78 -6.07
CA VAL A 2 -17.97 0.28 -5.58
C VAL A 2 -16.99 1.46 -5.61
N VAL A 3 -16.41 1.80 -4.47
CA VAL A 3 -15.48 2.92 -4.30
C VAL A 3 -14.05 2.39 -4.30
N GLY A 4 -13.31 2.72 -5.36
CA GLY A 4 -11.94 2.27 -5.59
C GLY A 4 -11.81 1.09 -6.52
N GLY A 5 -10.92 1.20 -7.49
CA GLY A 5 -10.63 0.21 -8.54
C GLY A 5 -9.38 -0.62 -8.27
N GLY A 6 -8.99 -0.80 -7.01
CA GLY A 6 -7.94 -1.72 -6.60
C GLY A 6 -8.39 -3.19 -6.64
N PRO A 7 -7.51 -4.15 -6.28
CA PRO A 7 -7.85 -5.58 -6.33
C PRO A 7 -9.12 -5.93 -5.55
N GLY A 8 -9.31 -5.35 -4.35
CA GLY A 8 -10.52 -5.56 -3.55
C GLY A 8 -11.79 -5.06 -4.24
N GLY A 9 -11.75 -3.86 -4.84
CA GLY A 9 -12.90 -3.28 -5.53
C GLY A 9 -13.23 -4.00 -6.84
N MET A 10 -12.22 -4.35 -7.63
CA MET A 10 -12.41 -5.17 -8.84
C MET A 10 -13.02 -6.54 -8.51
N GLN A 11 -12.51 -7.22 -7.46
CA GLN A 11 -13.05 -8.49 -6.99
C GLN A 11 -14.50 -8.35 -6.50
N ALA A 12 -14.79 -7.31 -5.72
CA ALA A 12 -16.14 -7.04 -5.25
C ALA A 12 -17.11 -6.81 -6.42
N ALA A 13 -16.73 -6.00 -7.40
CA ALA A 13 -17.55 -5.74 -8.58
C ALA A 13 -17.80 -7.00 -9.40
N LEU A 14 -16.78 -7.82 -9.65
CA LEU A 14 -16.91 -9.11 -10.34
C LEU A 14 -17.88 -10.05 -9.61
N LEU A 15 -17.73 -10.17 -8.31
CA LEU A 15 -18.60 -11.03 -7.49
C LEU A 15 -20.05 -10.54 -7.49
N LEU A 16 -20.28 -9.25 -7.27
CA LEU A 16 -21.61 -8.66 -7.32
C LEU A 16 -22.26 -8.83 -8.69
N LYS A 17 -21.52 -8.65 -9.77
CA LYS A 17 -22.04 -8.87 -11.13
C LYS A 17 -22.46 -10.33 -11.35
N LYS A 18 -21.64 -11.29 -10.93
CA LYS A 18 -21.96 -12.74 -11.02
C LYS A 18 -23.21 -13.10 -10.19
N ARG A 19 -23.53 -12.33 -9.16
CA ARG A 19 -24.74 -12.46 -8.33
C ARG A 19 -25.96 -11.70 -8.89
N GLY A 20 -25.86 -11.06 -10.06
CA GLY A 20 -26.98 -10.38 -10.71
C GLY A 20 -27.15 -8.91 -10.35
N TYR A 21 -26.20 -8.30 -9.61
CA TYR A 21 -26.16 -6.86 -9.38
C TYR A 21 -25.57 -6.11 -10.58
N TYR A 22 -25.71 -4.79 -10.59
CA TYR A 22 -25.14 -3.88 -11.58
C TYR A 22 -24.11 -2.96 -10.91
N PRO A 23 -22.90 -3.46 -10.60
CA PRO A 23 -21.87 -2.66 -9.95
C PRO A 23 -21.34 -1.57 -10.86
N VAL A 24 -21.11 -0.37 -10.28
CA VAL A 24 -20.41 0.75 -10.91
C VAL A 24 -19.21 1.06 -10.06
N ILE A 25 -18.01 1.01 -10.63
CA ILE A 25 -16.76 1.37 -9.95
C ILE A 25 -16.49 2.85 -10.13
N PHE A 26 -16.22 3.55 -9.03
CA PHE A 26 -15.70 4.91 -8.99
C PHE A 26 -14.21 4.83 -8.63
N GLU A 27 -13.34 5.25 -9.54
CA GLU A 27 -11.90 5.30 -9.35
C GLU A 27 -11.38 6.72 -9.54
N SER A 28 -10.67 7.23 -8.55
CA SER A 28 -10.13 8.59 -8.55
C SER A 28 -8.96 8.78 -9.52
N ARG A 29 -8.24 7.70 -9.82
CA ARG A 29 -7.11 7.70 -10.76
C ARG A 29 -7.61 7.47 -12.20
N ASP A 30 -6.69 7.66 -13.15
CA ASP A 30 -6.91 7.40 -14.57
C ASP A 30 -6.82 5.91 -14.96
N HIS A 31 -6.56 5.03 -14.00
CA HIS A 31 -6.35 3.60 -14.21
C HIS A 31 -6.84 2.75 -13.03
N LEU A 32 -7.19 1.50 -13.32
CA LEU A 32 -7.49 0.46 -12.34
C LEU A 32 -6.21 -0.22 -11.83
N GLY A 33 -6.31 -0.89 -10.68
CA GLY A 33 -5.27 -1.70 -10.07
C GLY A 33 -4.81 -1.19 -8.71
N GLY A 34 -5.08 0.07 -8.36
CA GLY A 34 -4.76 0.64 -7.04
C GLY A 34 -3.29 0.42 -6.64
N SER A 35 -3.05 0.09 -5.38
CA SER A 35 -1.69 -0.19 -4.85
C SER A 35 -1.01 -1.42 -5.47
N ALA A 36 -1.75 -2.31 -6.15
CA ALA A 36 -1.15 -3.44 -6.84
C ALA A 36 -0.34 -3.00 -8.08
N VAL A 37 -0.68 -1.87 -8.71
CA VAL A 37 0.15 -1.27 -9.77
C VAL A 37 1.52 -0.92 -9.22
N LEU A 38 1.56 -0.30 -8.03
CA LEU A 38 2.80 0.03 -7.35
C LEU A 38 3.60 -1.24 -6.99
N ALA A 39 2.93 -2.23 -6.40
CA ALA A 39 3.55 -3.51 -6.06
C ALA A 39 4.14 -4.23 -7.28
N SER A 40 3.53 -4.11 -8.47
CA SER A 40 4.03 -4.73 -9.71
C SER A 40 5.35 -4.16 -10.21
N LYS A 41 5.76 -2.99 -9.72
CA LYS A 41 7.03 -2.33 -10.08
C LYS A 41 8.23 -2.84 -9.28
N ALA A 42 7.99 -3.50 -8.16
CA ALA A 42 9.07 -4.11 -7.38
C ALA A 42 9.71 -5.30 -8.14
N PRO A 43 10.99 -5.66 -7.85
CA PRO A 43 11.67 -6.78 -8.51
C PRO A 43 10.87 -8.08 -8.44
N CYS A 44 10.88 -8.85 -9.53
CA CYS A 44 10.25 -10.17 -9.63
C CYS A 44 8.72 -10.19 -9.44
N LYS A 45 8.02 -9.07 -9.68
CA LYS A 45 6.56 -8.93 -9.48
C LYS A 45 5.73 -8.89 -10.76
N GLY A 46 6.25 -9.38 -11.89
CA GLY A 46 5.51 -9.40 -13.17
C GLY A 46 4.13 -10.07 -13.07
N MET A 47 4.00 -11.14 -12.28
CA MET A 47 2.71 -11.81 -12.04
C MET A 47 1.63 -10.91 -11.42
N VAL A 48 2.03 -9.88 -10.67
CA VAL A 48 1.06 -8.90 -10.11
C VAL A 48 0.47 -8.05 -11.24
N ALA A 49 1.29 -7.64 -12.20
CA ALA A 49 0.81 -6.92 -13.37
C ALA A 49 -0.16 -7.79 -14.22
N GLU A 50 0.19 -9.06 -14.44
CA GLU A 50 -0.66 -10.02 -15.16
C GLU A 50 -2.00 -10.24 -14.46
N LEU A 51 -2.02 -10.32 -13.13
CA LEU A 51 -3.25 -10.43 -12.35
C LEU A 51 -4.15 -9.20 -12.56
N ILE A 52 -3.59 -7.99 -12.51
CA ILE A 52 -4.35 -6.76 -12.75
C ILE A 52 -4.99 -6.79 -14.14
N GLU A 53 -4.22 -7.14 -15.17
CA GLU A 53 -4.74 -7.20 -16.55
C GLU A 53 -5.80 -8.30 -16.72
N THR A 54 -5.65 -9.44 -16.05
CA THR A 54 -6.65 -10.50 -16.02
C THR A 54 -7.96 -10.01 -15.39
N MET A 55 -7.90 -9.34 -14.25
CA MET A 55 -9.10 -8.77 -13.62
C MET A 55 -9.78 -7.71 -14.48
N LYS A 56 -9.01 -6.84 -15.15
CA LYS A 56 -9.54 -5.86 -16.10
C LYS A 56 -10.24 -6.52 -17.29
N ALA A 57 -9.65 -7.59 -17.85
CA ALA A 57 -10.23 -8.34 -18.95
C ALA A 57 -11.56 -8.99 -18.54
N GLU A 58 -11.61 -9.61 -17.36
CA GLU A 58 -12.82 -10.21 -16.82
C GLU A 58 -13.91 -9.16 -16.57
N MET A 59 -13.57 -8.01 -15.99
CA MET A 59 -14.52 -6.90 -15.81
C MET A 59 -15.10 -6.41 -17.15
N LYS A 60 -14.28 -6.33 -18.20
CA LYS A 60 -14.71 -5.96 -19.53
C LYS A 60 -15.68 -7.01 -20.12
N GLU A 61 -15.39 -8.28 -19.96
CA GLU A 61 -16.25 -9.40 -20.39
C GLU A 61 -17.62 -9.35 -19.70
N TYR A 62 -17.64 -9.06 -18.41
CA TYR A 62 -18.89 -8.89 -17.66
C TYR A 62 -19.57 -7.53 -17.83
N HIS A 63 -19.04 -6.65 -18.69
CA HIS A 63 -19.58 -5.30 -18.94
C HIS A 63 -19.78 -4.50 -17.65
N ILE A 64 -18.81 -4.52 -16.74
CA ILE A 64 -18.83 -3.74 -15.50
C ILE A 64 -18.51 -2.28 -15.85
N GLU A 65 -19.38 -1.35 -15.43
CA GLU A 65 -19.16 0.09 -15.62
C GLU A 65 -18.02 0.58 -14.70
N VAL A 66 -17.08 1.31 -15.29
CA VAL A 66 -15.93 1.91 -14.57
C VAL A 66 -15.89 3.40 -14.89
N ARG A 67 -15.90 4.22 -13.86
CA ARG A 67 -15.74 5.68 -13.92
C ARG A 67 -14.37 6.05 -13.41
N LEU A 68 -13.41 6.19 -14.30
CA LEU A 68 -12.06 6.68 -14.01
C LEU A 68 -12.06 8.19 -13.79
N ASN A 69 -11.00 8.72 -13.13
CA ASN A 69 -10.87 10.14 -12.79
C ASN A 69 -12.12 10.69 -12.05
N THR A 70 -12.80 9.82 -11.31
CA THR A 70 -14.07 10.15 -10.64
C THR A 70 -13.97 9.80 -9.15
N PRO A 71 -13.55 10.76 -8.32
CA PRO A 71 -13.58 10.58 -6.87
C PRO A 71 -15.00 10.30 -6.39
N ALA A 72 -15.15 9.28 -5.55
CA ALA A 72 -16.43 8.93 -4.96
C ALA A 72 -16.71 9.86 -3.77
N THR A 73 -17.49 10.89 -3.97
CA THR A 73 -18.06 11.74 -2.91
C THR A 73 -19.46 11.26 -2.55
N VAL A 74 -19.99 11.69 -1.41
CA VAL A 74 -21.37 11.38 -1.01
C VAL A 74 -22.35 11.84 -2.09
N GLU A 75 -22.11 13.00 -2.74
CA GLU A 75 -22.94 13.54 -3.80
C GLU A 75 -22.92 12.69 -5.07
N THR A 76 -21.70 12.28 -5.51
CA THR A 76 -21.58 11.43 -6.72
C THR A 76 -22.19 10.06 -6.53
N LEU A 77 -22.08 9.52 -5.31
CA LEU A 77 -22.68 8.22 -4.96
C LEU A 77 -24.21 8.34 -4.86
N ARG A 78 -24.76 9.40 -4.24
CA ARG A 78 -26.21 9.65 -4.18
C ARG A 78 -26.84 9.85 -5.54
N ALA A 79 -26.11 10.49 -6.47
CA ALA A 79 -26.60 10.68 -7.85
C ALA A 79 -26.77 9.34 -8.61
N LEU A 80 -26.10 8.25 -8.17
CA LEU A 80 -26.28 6.91 -8.71
C LEU A 80 -27.51 6.21 -8.09
N ASP A 81 -28.00 6.66 -6.93
CA ASP A 81 -29.03 6.01 -6.12
C ASP A 81 -28.74 4.51 -5.87
N PRO A 82 -27.60 4.15 -5.26
CA PRO A 82 -27.17 2.78 -5.19
C PRO A 82 -27.93 2.00 -4.11
N TYR A 83 -28.25 0.73 -4.37
CA TYR A 83 -28.75 -0.21 -3.36
C TYR A 83 -27.81 -0.34 -2.16
N GLY A 84 -26.51 -0.15 -2.36
CA GLY A 84 -25.51 -0.15 -1.30
C GLY A 84 -24.12 0.24 -1.84
N VAL A 85 -23.19 0.45 -0.93
CA VAL A 85 -21.84 0.93 -1.20
C VAL A 85 -20.81 -0.06 -0.68
N VAL A 86 -19.91 -0.49 -1.56
CA VAL A 86 -18.70 -1.25 -1.21
C VAL A 86 -17.52 -0.31 -1.24
N VAL A 87 -16.87 -0.12 -0.09
CA VAL A 87 -15.73 0.79 0.07
C VAL A 87 -14.44 -0.03 -0.02
N ALA A 88 -13.70 0.18 -1.09
CA ALA A 88 -12.45 -0.48 -1.46
C ALA A 88 -11.36 0.52 -1.86
N CYS A 89 -11.43 1.76 -1.32
CA CYS A 89 -10.53 2.85 -1.67
C CYS A 89 -9.09 2.68 -1.16
N GLY A 90 -8.80 1.58 -0.46
CA GLY A 90 -7.49 1.37 0.14
C GLY A 90 -7.33 2.12 1.46
N GLY A 91 -6.13 2.58 1.75
CA GLY A 91 -5.81 3.36 2.92
C GLY A 91 -4.80 4.45 2.60
N ASP A 92 -4.78 5.48 3.44
CA ASP A 92 -3.81 6.56 3.36
C ASP A 92 -2.46 6.12 3.90
N GLN A 93 -1.41 6.61 3.27
CA GLN A 93 -0.06 6.37 3.70
C GLN A 93 0.18 6.90 5.13
N ILE A 94 0.84 6.11 5.95
CA ILE A 94 1.20 6.52 7.31
C ILE A 94 2.36 7.53 7.22
N VAL A 95 2.06 8.77 7.61
CA VAL A 95 3.06 9.83 7.83
C VAL A 95 3.29 9.94 9.33
N PRO A 96 4.49 9.65 9.85
CA PRO A 96 4.77 9.74 11.28
C PRO A 96 4.86 11.21 11.72
N ASN A 97 4.37 11.51 12.90
CA ASN A 97 4.52 12.85 13.47
C ASN A 97 5.89 12.98 14.17
N ILE A 98 6.93 13.23 13.37
CA ILE A 98 8.32 13.38 13.83
C ILE A 98 8.96 14.63 13.23
N PRO A 99 9.96 15.21 13.89
CA PRO A 99 10.74 16.31 13.32
C PRO A 99 11.38 15.92 11.99
N GLY A 100 11.26 16.80 10.99
CA GLY A 100 11.92 16.67 9.70
C GLY A 100 11.26 15.68 8.72
N VAL A 101 10.03 15.21 8.97
CA VAL A 101 9.30 14.31 8.05
C VAL A 101 8.98 14.98 6.71
N ASP A 102 8.91 16.30 6.68
CA ASP A 102 8.62 17.15 5.52
C ASP A 102 9.86 17.67 4.79
N ARG A 103 11.06 17.18 5.14
CA ARG A 103 12.30 17.58 4.50
C ARG A 103 12.41 17.06 3.07
N SER A 104 13.17 17.76 2.23
CA SER A 104 13.37 17.43 0.81
C SER A 104 14.11 16.11 0.55
N ASN A 105 14.75 15.53 1.57
CA ASN A 105 15.42 14.23 1.50
C ASN A 105 14.52 13.07 1.99
N VAL A 106 13.26 13.33 2.34
CA VAL A 106 12.27 12.32 2.71
C VAL A 106 11.39 12.03 1.50
N TYR A 107 11.29 10.76 1.16
CA TYR A 107 10.51 10.25 0.05
C TYR A 107 9.62 9.10 0.52
N TYR A 108 8.68 8.72 -0.34
CA TYR A 108 7.77 7.63 -0.07
C TYR A 108 7.95 6.50 -1.09
N ILE A 109 7.45 5.32 -0.76
CA ILE A 109 7.53 4.12 -1.60
C ILE A 109 7.06 4.41 -3.04
N GLU A 110 5.98 5.17 -3.17
CA GLU A 110 5.38 5.48 -4.46
C GLU A 110 6.33 6.29 -5.36
N ASP A 111 7.08 7.24 -4.79
CA ASP A 111 8.03 8.07 -5.55
C ASP A 111 9.15 7.21 -6.16
N VAL A 112 9.61 6.23 -5.39
CA VAL A 112 10.69 5.31 -5.80
C VAL A 112 10.18 4.31 -6.84
N LEU A 113 9.13 3.56 -6.53
CA LEU A 113 8.66 2.47 -7.38
C LEU A 113 8.01 2.95 -8.68
N MET A 114 7.43 4.17 -8.69
CA MET A 114 6.92 4.79 -9.91
C MET A 114 8.01 5.50 -10.73
N GLY A 115 9.26 5.48 -10.27
CA GLY A 115 10.38 6.09 -10.98
C GLY A 115 10.34 7.62 -11.03
N ARG A 116 9.61 8.27 -10.10
CA ARG A 116 9.58 9.72 -9.98
C ARG A 116 10.92 10.28 -9.47
N VAL A 117 11.65 9.45 -8.73
CA VAL A 117 12.98 9.72 -8.20
C VAL A 117 13.90 8.53 -8.43
N SER A 118 15.21 8.79 -8.59
CA SER A 118 16.24 7.76 -8.67
C SER A 118 17.46 8.22 -7.87
N PHE A 119 18.17 7.27 -7.27
CA PHE A 119 19.32 7.54 -6.42
C PHE A 119 20.49 6.65 -6.81
N GLU A 120 21.70 7.21 -6.76
CA GLU A 120 22.93 6.50 -7.04
C GLU A 120 24.03 6.95 -6.05
N GLY A 121 24.76 5.99 -5.49
CA GLY A 121 25.85 6.24 -4.55
C GLY A 121 25.42 6.88 -3.22
N LYS A 122 24.16 6.71 -2.81
CA LYS A 122 23.59 7.31 -1.59
C LYS A 122 23.55 6.35 -0.42
N ASN A 123 23.62 6.91 0.80
CA ASN A 123 23.21 6.20 2.01
C ASN A 123 21.70 6.36 2.16
N ILE A 124 20.95 5.29 2.06
CA ILE A 124 19.48 5.31 2.09
C ILE A 124 18.98 4.58 3.34
N ALA A 125 18.17 5.25 4.14
CA ALA A 125 17.42 4.64 5.24
C ALA A 125 16.00 4.33 4.77
N VAL A 126 15.63 3.04 4.73
CA VAL A 126 14.25 2.58 4.50
C VAL A 126 13.59 2.34 5.84
N ILE A 127 12.59 3.15 6.17
CA ILE A 127 11.91 3.12 7.47
C ILE A 127 10.66 2.23 7.38
N GLY A 128 10.75 1.07 8.00
CA GLY A 128 9.77 0.00 7.98
C GLY A 128 10.28 -1.24 7.27
N GLY A 129 10.45 -2.32 8.03
CA GLY A 129 10.90 -3.64 7.56
C GLY A 129 9.75 -4.59 7.20
N GLY A 130 8.59 -4.05 6.83
CA GLY A 130 7.48 -4.83 6.27
C GLY A 130 7.79 -5.35 4.87
N HIS A 131 6.79 -6.01 4.23
CA HIS A 131 6.96 -6.60 2.90
C HIS A 131 7.49 -5.57 1.88
N VAL A 132 6.79 -4.45 1.76
CA VAL A 132 7.12 -3.44 0.73
C VAL A 132 8.44 -2.71 1.04
N GLY A 133 8.75 -2.47 2.31
CA GLY A 133 10.02 -1.86 2.71
C GLY A 133 11.23 -2.71 2.33
N LEU A 134 11.14 -4.03 2.54
CA LEU A 134 12.20 -4.96 2.11
C LEU A 134 12.31 -5.05 0.58
N GLU A 135 11.20 -4.98 -0.17
CA GLU A 135 11.20 -4.95 -1.62
C GLU A 135 11.82 -3.66 -2.18
N VAL A 136 11.51 -2.52 -1.56
CA VAL A 136 12.13 -1.24 -1.93
C VAL A 136 13.63 -1.24 -1.61
N ALA A 137 14.02 -1.81 -0.47
CA ALA A 137 15.43 -1.97 -0.14
C ALA A 137 16.16 -2.82 -1.21
N HIS A 138 15.55 -3.92 -1.64
CA HIS A 138 16.07 -4.75 -2.73
C HIS A 138 16.12 -4.01 -4.08
N PHE A 139 15.13 -3.16 -4.36
CA PHE A 139 15.11 -2.34 -5.58
C PHE A 139 16.25 -1.31 -5.61
N LEU A 140 16.67 -0.79 -4.46
CA LEU A 140 17.63 0.29 -4.35
C LEU A 140 19.08 -0.17 -4.10
N CYS A 141 19.30 -1.41 -3.65
CA CYS A 141 20.60 -1.85 -3.13
C CYS A 141 21.71 -2.02 -4.19
N ASP A 142 21.37 -2.20 -5.46
CA ASP A 142 22.36 -2.39 -6.53
C ASP A 142 23.23 -1.13 -6.76
N SER A 143 22.67 0.06 -6.49
CA SER A 143 23.35 1.34 -6.76
C SER A 143 23.56 2.20 -5.51
N ASN A 144 23.11 1.73 -4.33
CA ASN A 144 23.14 2.52 -3.10
C ASN A 144 23.53 1.67 -1.89
N LYS A 145 23.98 2.33 -0.82
CA LYS A 145 24.11 1.68 0.50
C LYS A 145 22.80 1.81 1.25
N VAL A 146 22.12 0.70 1.47
CA VAL A 146 20.77 0.67 2.05
C VAL A 146 20.79 0.10 3.47
N THR A 147 20.10 0.79 4.39
CA THR A 147 19.79 0.31 5.74
C THR A 147 18.29 0.25 5.92
N VAL A 148 17.75 -0.92 6.24
CA VAL A 148 16.35 -1.08 6.63
C VAL A 148 16.24 -0.89 8.14
N VAL A 149 15.34 -0.01 8.58
CA VAL A 149 15.06 0.26 9.99
C VAL A 149 13.68 -0.28 10.34
N GLU A 150 13.61 -1.14 11.36
CA GLU A 150 12.35 -1.75 11.81
C GLU A 150 12.23 -1.66 13.33
N MET A 151 11.07 -1.24 13.83
CA MET A 151 10.81 -1.12 15.26
C MET A 151 10.55 -2.46 15.96
N GLN A 152 10.13 -3.46 15.21
CA GLN A 152 9.92 -4.82 15.73
C GLN A 152 11.25 -5.61 15.78
N LYS A 153 11.22 -6.75 16.46
CA LYS A 153 12.37 -7.68 16.56
C LYS A 153 12.69 -8.37 15.24
N GLU A 154 11.71 -8.50 14.36
CA GLU A 154 11.82 -9.21 13.10
C GLU A 154 11.25 -8.39 11.95
N VAL A 155 11.86 -8.53 10.77
CA VAL A 155 11.39 -7.93 9.51
C VAL A 155 10.60 -8.93 8.67
N GLY A 156 9.69 -8.45 7.83
CA GLY A 156 8.97 -9.26 6.86
C GLY A 156 8.09 -10.36 7.45
N VAL A 157 7.58 -10.19 8.67
CA VAL A 157 6.77 -11.20 9.39
C VAL A 157 5.47 -11.58 8.67
N THR A 158 4.97 -10.71 7.81
CA THR A 158 3.78 -10.96 6.98
C THR A 158 4.08 -11.66 5.66
N ILE A 159 5.37 -11.83 5.31
CA ILE A 159 5.79 -12.50 4.09
C ILE A 159 5.73 -14.01 4.31
N TYR A 160 5.23 -14.74 3.32
CA TYR A 160 5.26 -16.20 3.36
C TYR A 160 6.68 -16.73 3.58
N ARG A 161 6.85 -17.68 4.51
CA ARG A 161 8.13 -18.08 5.08
C ARG A 161 9.26 -18.32 4.05
N THR A 162 8.97 -19.06 3.00
CA THR A 162 9.98 -19.38 1.96
C THR A 162 10.40 -18.14 1.16
N ALA A 163 9.44 -17.27 0.82
CA ALA A 163 9.71 -16.02 0.13
C ALA A 163 10.49 -15.03 1.03
N ARG A 164 10.15 -14.97 2.32
CA ARG A 164 10.87 -14.17 3.32
C ARG A 164 12.35 -14.57 3.39
N TYR A 165 12.63 -15.88 3.55
CA TYR A 165 14.02 -16.35 3.61
C TYR A 165 14.80 -15.99 2.34
N LYS A 166 14.21 -16.20 1.16
CA LYS A 166 14.87 -15.85 -0.09
C LYS A 166 15.15 -14.35 -0.19
N LEU A 167 14.19 -13.50 0.15
CA LEU A 167 14.35 -12.04 0.11
C LEU A 167 15.44 -11.59 1.10
N LEU A 168 15.43 -12.08 2.33
CA LEU A 168 16.44 -11.73 3.33
C LEU A 168 17.85 -12.20 2.93
N SER A 169 17.98 -13.38 2.28
CA SER A 169 19.25 -13.84 1.72
C SER A 169 19.77 -12.89 0.65
N LEU A 170 18.91 -12.48 -0.31
CA LEU A 170 19.27 -11.54 -1.36
C LEU A 170 19.72 -10.18 -0.80
N LEU A 171 19.00 -9.66 0.20
CA LEU A 171 19.36 -8.40 0.85
C LEU A 171 20.72 -8.50 1.56
N ALA A 172 20.96 -9.60 2.26
CA ALA A 172 22.25 -9.84 2.92
C ALA A 172 23.41 -9.99 1.92
N GLU A 173 23.22 -10.72 0.84
CA GLU A 173 24.18 -10.89 -0.25
C GLU A 173 24.51 -9.53 -0.93
N SER A 174 23.52 -8.62 -1.01
CA SER A 174 23.69 -7.27 -1.56
C SER A 174 24.21 -6.25 -0.52
N GLY A 175 24.54 -6.68 0.68
CA GLY A 175 25.10 -5.82 1.72
C GLY A 175 24.10 -4.86 2.38
N VAL A 176 22.80 -5.13 2.29
CA VAL A 176 21.77 -4.34 2.98
C VAL A 176 21.86 -4.61 4.47
N GLU A 177 22.02 -3.53 5.26
CA GLU A 177 21.95 -3.60 6.72
C GLU A 177 20.48 -3.65 7.16
N VAL A 178 20.15 -4.56 8.09
CA VAL A 178 18.81 -4.62 8.71
C VAL A 178 18.97 -4.29 10.19
N LEU A 179 18.39 -3.17 10.61
CA LEU A 179 18.42 -2.66 11.97
C LEU A 179 17.05 -2.80 12.61
N THR A 180 16.87 -3.83 13.39
CA THR A 180 15.64 -4.11 14.17
C THR A 180 15.63 -3.39 15.51
N GLU A 181 14.46 -3.36 16.17
CA GLU A 181 14.26 -2.73 17.49
C GLU A 181 14.62 -1.24 17.53
N HIS A 182 14.47 -0.56 16.37
CA HIS A 182 14.71 0.87 16.22
C HIS A 182 13.51 1.55 15.56
N ALA A 183 12.94 2.53 16.22
CA ALA A 183 11.87 3.39 15.67
C ALA A 183 12.47 4.71 15.18
N ILE A 184 11.96 5.23 14.05
CA ILE A 184 12.32 6.57 13.58
C ILE A 184 11.89 7.63 14.61
N ALA A 185 12.77 8.54 14.98
CA ALA A 185 12.53 9.63 15.92
C ALA A 185 12.63 11.01 15.27
N GLY A 186 13.43 11.13 14.19
CA GLY A 186 13.58 12.37 13.47
C GLY A 186 14.40 12.21 12.19
N VAL A 187 14.34 13.20 11.31
CA VAL A 187 15.15 13.30 10.09
C VAL A 187 15.88 14.65 10.07
N THR A 188 17.16 14.60 9.76
CA THR A 188 18.00 15.78 9.59
C THR A 188 18.63 15.80 8.20
N ASP A 189 19.43 16.83 7.88
CA ASP A 189 20.22 16.84 6.66
C ASP A 189 21.37 15.84 6.80
N GLY A 190 21.30 14.76 6.01
CA GLY A 190 22.33 13.71 5.97
C GLY A 190 22.26 12.66 7.09
N ALA A 191 21.22 12.65 7.95
CA ALA A 191 21.08 11.64 8.99
C ALA A 191 19.63 11.37 9.40
N VAL A 192 19.41 10.20 10.02
CA VAL A 192 18.19 9.86 10.74
C VAL A 192 18.49 9.67 12.24
N GLU A 193 17.56 10.11 13.06
CA GLU A 193 17.53 9.83 14.49
C GLU A 193 16.63 8.63 14.75
N LEU A 194 17.18 7.63 15.42
CA LEU A 194 16.50 6.37 15.69
C LEU A 194 16.45 6.14 17.20
N LYS A 195 15.28 5.77 17.70
CA LYS A 195 15.06 5.44 19.11
C LYS A 195 15.03 3.93 19.28
N LYS A 196 15.93 3.39 20.07
CA LYS A 196 15.89 1.98 20.49
C LYS A 196 14.60 1.68 21.26
N THR A 197 13.92 0.62 20.89
CA THR A 197 12.60 0.30 21.46
C THR A 197 12.67 -0.27 22.87
N ASP A 198 13.81 -0.85 23.26
CA ASP A 198 14.06 -1.45 24.58
C ASP A 198 14.52 -0.41 25.61
N THR A 199 15.51 0.43 25.27
CA THR A 199 16.12 1.39 26.18
C THR A 199 15.59 2.80 26.07
N GLY A 200 14.99 3.15 24.93
CA GLY A 200 14.60 4.52 24.62
C GLY A 200 15.77 5.43 24.22
N GLU A 201 17.00 4.90 24.15
CA GLU A 201 18.19 5.64 23.71
C GLU A 201 18.03 6.09 22.27
N VAL A 202 18.38 7.36 21.99
CA VAL A 202 18.38 7.90 20.63
C VAL A 202 19.78 7.81 20.05
N VAL A 203 19.89 7.19 18.89
CA VAL A 203 21.12 7.05 18.11
C VAL A 203 20.97 7.72 16.74
N THR A 204 22.02 8.34 16.24
CA THR A 204 22.04 8.97 14.92
C THR A 204 22.74 8.06 13.92
N ARG A 205 22.16 7.92 12.71
CA ARG A 205 22.73 7.16 11.60
C ARG A 205 22.81 8.02 10.34
N PRO A 206 23.93 7.99 9.60
CA PRO A 206 24.04 8.70 8.32
C PRO A 206 22.98 8.20 7.33
N ALA A 207 22.28 9.13 6.69
CA ALA A 207 21.29 8.85 5.64
C ALA A 207 21.14 10.10 4.75
N ASP A 208 21.57 10.00 3.52
CA ASP A 208 21.37 11.08 2.52
C ASP A 208 19.89 11.16 2.12
N ILE A 209 19.23 10.01 2.05
CA ILE A 209 17.85 9.83 1.63
C ILE A 209 17.12 8.96 2.66
N VAL A 210 15.89 9.32 2.93
CA VAL A 210 14.97 8.56 3.81
C VAL A 210 13.74 8.14 3.04
N ILE A 211 13.43 6.83 3.02
CA ILE A 211 12.23 6.30 2.37
C ILE A 211 11.26 5.80 3.44
N MET A 212 10.09 6.41 3.52
CA MET A 212 9.03 6.00 4.44
C MET A 212 8.26 4.81 3.88
N ALA A 213 8.33 3.67 4.59
CA ALA A 213 7.70 2.39 4.24
C ALA A 213 6.81 1.87 5.38
N LEU A 214 6.08 2.77 6.05
CA LEU A 214 5.32 2.49 7.27
C LEU A 214 3.94 1.85 7.01
N GLY A 215 3.59 1.61 5.74
CA GLY A 215 2.32 1.05 5.33
C GLY A 215 1.19 2.09 5.27
N ASN A 216 -0.04 1.59 5.20
CA ASN A 216 -1.25 2.40 5.04
C ASN A 216 -2.22 2.18 6.21
N ARG A 217 -3.13 3.12 6.41
CA ARG A 217 -4.23 3.02 7.36
C ARG A 217 -5.54 3.46 6.71
N PRO A 218 -6.70 2.88 7.09
CA PRO A 218 -8.00 3.33 6.62
C PRO A 218 -8.26 4.80 6.95
N ASP A 219 -8.91 5.54 6.04
CA ASP A 219 -9.44 6.87 6.33
C ASP A 219 -10.76 6.75 7.11
N LYS A 220 -10.66 6.94 8.43
CA LYS A 220 -11.80 6.83 9.35
C LYS A 220 -12.82 7.96 9.17
N SER A 221 -12.40 9.13 8.71
CA SER A 221 -13.32 10.25 8.48
C SER A 221 -14.22 10.00 7.27
N TYR A 222 -13.65 9.48 6.21
CA TYR A 222 -14.38 9.07 5.02
C TYR A 222 -15.30 7.86 5.29
N GLU A 223 -14.83 6.89 6.07
CA GLU A 223 -15.63 5.77 6.54
C GLU A 223 -16.91 6.24 7.25
N GLN A 224 -16.80 7.19 8.18
CA GLN A 224 -17.94 7.71 8.92
C GLN A 224 -18.91 8.48 8.01
N GLN A 225 -18.40 9.33 7.10
CA GLN A 225 -19.24 10.05 6.14
C GLN A 225 -20.12 9.12 5.30
N LEU A 226 -19.57 7.98 4.85
CA LEU A 226 -20.33 7.02 4.06
C LEU A 226 -21.37 6.27 4.89
N LYS A 227 -21.03 5.88 6.13
CA LYS A 227 -21.98 5.24 7.05
C LYS A 227 -23.15 6.15 7.42
N ASP A 228 -22.92 7.44 7.53
CA ASP A 228 -23.97 8.42 7.83
C ASP A 228 -24.85 8.72 6.61
N ALA A 229 -24.33 8.49 5.40
CA ALA A 229 -25.01 8.84 4.15
C ALA A 229 -25.79 7.68 3.51
N PHE A 230 -25.46 6.43 3.83
CA PHE A 230 -26.03 5.24 3.19
C PHE A 230 -26.31 4.13 4.20
N ASP A 231 -27.47 3.50 4.07
CA ASP A 231 -27.94 2.46 5.00
C ASP A 231 -27.10 1.16 4.88
N LYS A 232 -26.57 0.87 3.69
CA LYS A 232 -25.81 -0.34 3.41
C LYS A 232 -24.42 -0.02 2.91
N VAL A 233 -23.45 -0.12 3.80
CA VAL A 233 -22.02 0.14 3.51
C VAL A 233 -21.19 -1.01 4.03
N VAL A 234 -20.33 -1.58 3.18
CA VAL A 234 -19.33 -2.58 3.56
C VAL A 234 -17.94 -2.13 3.16
N PHE A 235 -16.95 -2.51 3.96
CA PHE A 235 -15.55 -2.11 3.75
C PHE A 235 -14.73 -3.35 3.42
N VAL A 236 -13.88 -3.25 2.39
CA VAL A 236 -13.05 -4.37 1.92
C VAL A 236 -11.59 -3.93 1.72
N GLY A 237 -10.66 -4.88 1.85
CA GLY A 237 -9.23 -4.63 1.73
C GLY A 237 -8.73 -3.60 2.75
N ASP A 238 -7.76 -2.78 2.36
CA ASP A 238 -7.11 -1.81 3.25
C ASP A 238 -8.06 -0.70 3.73
N ALA A 239 -9.21 -0.52 3.10
CA ALA A 239 -10.26 0.38 3.61
C ALA A 239 -10.92 -0.19 4.89
N ASN A 240 -10.82 -1.49 5.13
CA ASN A 240 -11.25 -2.16 6.37
C ASN A 240 -10.05 -2.39 7.30
N LYS A 241 -9.08 -3.15 6.81
CA LYS A 241 -7.87 -3.53 7.54
C LYS A 241 -6.73 -3.74 6.56
N GLY A 242 -5.59 -3.11 6.83
CA GLY A 242 -4.37 -3.30 6.07
C GLY A 242 -3.96 -4.77 5.97
N GLY A 243 -3.53 -5.18 4.77
CA GLY A 243 -3.15 -6.56 4.50
C GLY A 243 -2.45 -6.75 3.18
N THR A 244 -2.46 -7.98 2.69
CA THR A 244 -1.94 -8.36 1.37
C THR A 244 -3.03 -8.19 0.30
N MET A 245 -2.64 -8.31 -0.96
CA MET A 245 -3.59 -8.33 -2.07
C MET A 245 -4.57 -9.53 -1.97
N ALA A 246 -4.08 -10.68 -1.46
CA ALA A 246 -4.93 -11.84 -1.19
C ALA A 246 -5.96 -11.54 -0.09
N ASP A 247 -5.56 -10.84 0.99
CA ASP A 247 -6.50 -10.42 2.04
C ASP A 247 -7.56 -9.46 1.48
N ALA A 248 -7.18 -8.54 0.60
CA ALA A 248 -8.12 -7.61 -0.02
C ALA A 248 -9.17 -8.32 -0.90
N THR A 249 -8.75 -9.28 -1.73
CA THR A 249 -9.67 -10.06 -2.57
C THR A 249 -10.54 -11.02 -1.75
N LEU A 250 -9.99 -11.65 -0.71
CA LEU A 250 -10.74 -12.49 0.22
C LEU A 250 -11.78 -11.66 0.99
N SER A 251 -11.39 -10.51 1.52
CA SER A 251 -12.30 -9.59 2.22
C SER A 251 -13.45 -9.15 1.31
N ALA A 252 -13.18 -8.89 0.02
CA ALA A 252 -14.23 -8.59 -0.94
C ALA A 252 -15.19 -9.76 -1.14
N TYR A 253 -14.66 -10.98 -1.22
CA TYR A 253 -15.48 -12.19 -1.33
C TYR A 253 -16.39 -12.36 -0.10
N GLU A 254 -15.83 -12.33 1.10
CA GLU A 254 -16.56 -12.54 2.37
C GLU A 254 -17.65 -11.49 2.59
N ASN A 255 -17.37 -10.22 2.30
CA ASN A 255 -18.32 -9.14 2.56
C ASN A 255 -19.35 -8.94 1.43
N CYS A 256 -19.05 -9.32 0.20
CA CYS A 256 -19.95 -9.14 -0.93
C CYS A 256 -20.74 -10.41 -1.29
N TRP A 257 -20.40 -11.58 -0.71
CA TRP A 257 -21.14 -12.80 -0.96
C TRP A 257 -22.58 -12.72 -0.45
N PHE A 258 -22.81 -12.07 0.68
CA PHE A 258 -24.13 -11.87 1.28
C PHE A 258 -24.64 -10.43 1.18
N PHE A 259 -24.10 -9.65 0.26
CA PHE A 259 -24.43 -8.23 0.07
C PHE A 259 -25.89 -8.00 -0.30
#